data_04bb33c7e01cbdf74ed84decf76cd4af
#
_entry.id   04bb33c7e01cbdf74ed84decf76cd4af
#
_cell.length_a   1.000
_cell.length_b   1.000
_cell.length_c   1.000
_cell.angle_alpha   90.00
_cell.angle_beta   90.00
_cell.angle_gamma   90.00
#
_symmetry.space_group_name_H-M   'P 1'
#
loop_
_entity.id
_entity.type
_entity.pdbx_description
1 polymer ?
#
loop_
_entity_poly.entity_id
_entity_poly.type
_entity_poly.pdbx_seq_one_letter_code
_entity_poly.pdbx_strand_id
1 'polypeptide(L)'
;MKRYVLDEMIWPEVDAVREKIKMVVIPTGSCEQHGPNTTFATDTVRAYEFCKLLGERMGDQILVCPPVTYGLSKHHMAFPGTITIRPETLVHIYMDIVLSLHKHGFKKFLFVNGHGGNRTALTMAVAELYETHGILAYWTGMGSPFVKDMFAGIVDPDQPLYGHACEMETSQVMYLAPWAAREDRKKGEIQDSAYSRRIFKDGGCPVNWRTDASANGALGDARKATAELGKKMTEHILDEVENLILQLTEKNAEKGSKQNS
;
A
#
# COMPACT_ATOMS: atom_id res chain seq x y z
N MET A 1 6.82 -18.59 11.64
CA MET A 1 7.87 -18.90 10.65
C MET A 1 8.91 -17.78 10.65
N LYS A 2 10.14 -18.04 10.21
CA LYS A 2 11.13 -16.97 10.02
C LYS A 2 10.66 -16.11 8.85
N ARG A 3 10.52 -14.79 9.06
CA ARG A 3 10.24 -13.84 7.99
C ARG A 3 11.53 -13.42 7.30
N TYR A 4 11.46 -13.11 6.03
CA TYR A 4 12.57 -12.60 5.25
C TYR A 4 12.30 -11.14 4.90
N VAL A 5 12.88 -10.24 5.69
CA VAL A 5 12.77 -8.79 5.56
C VAL A 5 14.15 -8.26 5.24
N LEU A 6 14.32 -7.73 4.04
CA LEU A 6 15.61 -7.47 3.41
C LEU A 6 16.53 -6.54 4.24
N ASP A 7 15.98 -5.51 4.88
CA ASP A 7 16.73 -4.60 5.74
C ASP A 7 17.04 -5.17 7.15
N GLU A 8 16.52 -6.37 7.46
CA GLU A 8 16.88 -7.15 8.65
C GLU A 8 17.86 -8.30 8.32
N MET A 9 18.32 -8.41 7.05
CA MET A 9 19.13 -9.54 6.56
C MET A 9 20.53 -9.05 6.12
N ILE A 10 21.52 -9.94 6.25
CA ILE A 10 22.82 -9.78 5.59
C ILE A 10 22.82 -10.49 4.24
N TRP A 11 23.68 -10.07 3.30
CA TRP A 11 23.67 -10.61 1.93
C TRP A 11 23.80 -12.14 1.82
N PRO A 12 24.59 -12.86 2.68
CA PRO A 12 24.63 -14.33 2.62
C PRO A 12 23.29 -15.02 2.97
N GLU A 13 22.49 -14.40 3.85
CA GLU A 13 21.16 -14.91 4.19
C GLU A 13 20.19 -14.75 3.01
N VAL A 14 20.30 -13.63 2.27
CA VAL A 14 19.52 -13.39 1.06
C VAL A 14 19.90 -14.41 -0.01
N ASP A 15 21.19 -14.64 -0.24
CA ASP A 15 21.68 -15.60 -1.22
C ASP A 15 21.21 -17.03 -0.91
N ALA A 16 21.22 -17.43 0.35
CA ALA A 16 20.77 -18.76 0.80
C ALA A 16 19.29 -19.07 0.55
N VAL A 17 18.43 -18.03 0.43
CA VAL A 17 16.98 -18.19 0.22
C VAL A 17 16.51 -17.79 -1.16
N ARG A 18 17.36 -17.13 -1.95
CA ARG A 18 17.04 -16.51 -3.23
C ARG A 18 16.23 -17.40 -4.16
N GLU A 19 16.62 -18.66 -4.31
CA GLU A 19 15.96 -19.62 -5.21
C GLU A 19 14.57 -20.08 -4.72
N LYS A 20 14.26 -19.89 -3.43
CA LYS A 20 12.95 -20.21 -2.85
C LYS A 20 11.95 -19.08 -2.96
N ILE A 21 12.45 -17.82 -3.08
CA ILE A 21 11.60 -16.65 -3.16
C ILE A 21 10.81 -16.66 -4.46
N LYS A 22 9.51 -16.77 -4.34
CA LYS A 22 8.56 -16.75 -5.47
C LYS A 22 8.09 -15.33 -5.83
N MET A 23 8.06 -14.42 -4.83
CA MET A 23 7.62 -13.05 -5.00
C MET A 23 8.44 -12.11 -4.11
N VAL A 24 8.93 -11.01 -4.67
CA VAL A 24 9.46 -9.89 -3.89
C VAL A 24 8.33 -8.91 -3.64
N VAL A 25 8.12 -8.57 -2.37
CA VAL A 25 7.05 -7.65 -1.94
C VAL A 25 7.67 -6.30 -1.56
N ILE A 26 7.20 -5.23 -2.18
CA ILE A 26 7.74 -3.88 -2.06
C ILE A 26 6.67 -2.97 -1.44
N PRO A 27 6.76 -2.66 -0.13
CA PRO A 27 5.85 -1.71 0.50
C PRO A 27 6.08 -0.30 -0.05
N THR A 28 5.01 0.44 -0.33
CA THR A 28 5.12 1.82 -0.79
C THR A 28 4.08 2.72 -0.11
N GLY A 29 4.53 3.85 0.39
CA GLY A 29 3.73 4.81 1.13
C GLY A 29 3.94 6.23 0.65
N SER A 30 3.70 7.18 1.55
CA SER A 30 3.98 8.60 1.36
C SER A 30 4.29 9.26 2.69
N CYS A 31 4.98 10.39 2.65
CA CYS A 31 5.15 11.29 3.78
C CYS A 31 4.13 12.44 3.63
N GLU A 32 2.91 12.21 4.07
CA GLU A 32 1.83 13.18 3.95
C GLU A 32 1.05 13.40 5.24
N GLN A 33 0.37 14.54 5.32
CA GLN A 33 -0.48 14.86 6.45
C GLN A 33 -1.65 13.87 6.57
N HIS A 34 -2.01 13.54 7.80
CA HIS A 34 -3.19 12.73 8.15
C HIS A 34 -4.02 13.41 9.25
N GLY A 35 -4.27 14.70 9.06
CA GLY A 35 -4.97 15.52 10.04
C GLY A 35 -4.29 15.50 11.42
N PRO A 36 -5.05 15.73 12.49
CA PRO A 36 -4.55 15.63 13.85
C PRO A 36 -4.55 14.18 14.40
N ASN A 37 -4.85 13.18 13.57
CA ASN A 37 -5.20 11.83 14.02
C ASN A 37 -4.02 10.86 14.03
N THR A 38 -3.21 10.89 12.97
CA THR A 38 -2.04 10.02 12.80
C THR A 38 -0.85 10.80 12.23
N THR A 39 0.35 10.23 12.31
CA THR A 39 1.57 10.91 11.89
C THR A 39 1.76 10.88 10.36
N PHE A 40 2.75 11.65 9.87
CA PHE A 40 3.17 11.64 8.46
C PHE A 40 3.69 10.27 7.97
N ALA A 41 3.95 9.34 8.87
CA ALA A 41 4.40 8.01 8.53
C ALA A 41 3.26 7.03 8.19
N THR A 42 2.01 7.43 8.33
CA THR A 42 0.81 6.58 8.23
C THR A 42 0.85 5.61 7.06
N ASP A 43 0.97 6.11 5.85
CA ASP A 43 0.93 5.29 4.64
C ASP A 43 2.07 4.27 4.60
N THR A 44 3.27 4.73 4.99
CA THR A 44 4.48 3.91 4.97
C THR A 44 4.43 2.81 6.03
N VAL A 45 4.09 3.16 7.28
CA VAL A 45 4.09 2.16 8.36
C VAL A 45 2.98 1.14 8.19
N ARG A 46 1.81 1.56 7.69
CA ARG A 46 0.73 0.62 7.36
C ARG A 46 1.19 -0.40 6.33
N ALA A 47 1.75 0.05 5.21
CA ALA A 47 2.21 -0.83 4.15
C ALA A 47 3.35 -1.74 4.62
N TYR A 48 4.32 -1.20 5.36
CA TYR A 48 5.49 -1.94 5.78
C TYR A 48 5.17 -2.99 6.85
N GLU A 49 4.48 -2.61 7.93
CA GLU A 49 4.09 -3.56 8.98
C GLU A 49 3.15 -4.64 8.44
N PHE A 50 2.23 -4.28 7.54
CA PHE A 50 1.42 -5.26 6.82
C PHE A 50 2.28 -6.27 6.05
N CYS A 51 3.26 -5.81 5.28
CA CYS A 51 4.14 -6.70 4.51
C CYS A 51 5.00 -7.59 5.41
N LYS A 52 5.40 -7.10 6.61
CA LYS A 52 6.11 -7.94 7.59
C LYS A 52 5.21 -9.06 8.13
N LEU A 53 3.94 -8.77 8.43
CA LEU A 53 2.96 -9.81 8.81
C LEU A 53 2.75 -10.82 7.68
N LEU A 54 2.66 -10.35 6.43
CA LEU A 54 2.57 -11.23 5.27
C LEU A 54 3.82 -12.13 5.16
N GLY A 55 5.01 -11.57 5.42
CA GLY A 55 6.26 -12.33 5.49
C GLY A 55 6.28 -13.40 6.59
N GLU A 56 5.65 -13.13 7.74
CA GLU A 56 5.48 -14.13 8.81
C GLU A 56 4.58 -15.30 8.39
N ARG A 57 3.54 -15.03 7.58
CA ARG A 57 2.63 -16.06 7.06
C ARG A 57 3.28 -16.90 5.97
N MET A 58 3.94 -16.27 5.02
CA MET A 58 4.43 -16.92 3.80
C MET A 58 5.88 -17.45 3.90
N GLY A 59 6.63 -17.03 4.91
CA GLY A 59 7.99 -17.51 5.18
C GLY A 59 8.95 -17.29 4.02
N ASP A 60 9.67 -18.34 3.59
CA ASP A 60 10.68 -18.28 2.53
C ASP A 60 10.12 -18.24 1.10
N GLN A 61 8.82 -18.08 0.94
CA GLN A 61 8.20 -17.88 -0.37
C GLN A 61 8.24 -16.41 -0.83
N ILE A 62 8.35 -15.47 0.12
CA ILE A 62 8.43 -14.04 -0.20
C ILE A 62 9.61 -13.35 0.47
N LEU A 63 10.12 -12.30 -0.17
CA LEU A 63 11.10 -11.37 0.37
C LEU A 63 10.45 -9.99 0.48
N VAL A 64 10.42 -9.43 1.68
CA VAL A 64 9.88 -8.08 1.93
C VAL A 64 10.99 -7.05 1.83
N CYS A 65 10.85 -6.06 0.95
CA CYS A 65 11.81 -4.96 0.79
C CYS A 65 11.62 -3.87 1.85
N PRO A 66 12.65 -3.02 2.08
CA PRO A 66 12.47 -1.74 2.74
C PRO A 66 11.40 -0.90 2.03
N PRO A 67 10.63 -0.08 2.77
CA PRO A 67 9.54 0.68 2.18
C PRO A 67 10.01 1.87 1.35
N VAL A 68 9.29 2.18 0.26
CA VAL A 68 9.39 3.48 -0.41
C VAL A 68 8.55 4.49 0.36
N THR A 69 9.21 5.45 1.01
CA THR A 69 8.61 6.34 2.00
C THR A 69 8.09 7.68 1.46
N TYR A 70 8.47 8.05 0.25
CA TYR A 70 8.02 9.28 -0.41
C TYR A 70 7.15 8.95 -1.61
N GLY A 71 6.02 9.65 -1.73
CA GLY A 71 4.99 9.41 -2.73
C GLY A 71 4.48 10.68 -3.42
N LEU A 72 3.33 10.57 -4.06
CA LEU A 72 2.67 11.64 -4.82
C LEU A 72 1.58 12.30 -3.97
N SER A 73 1.96 13.29 -3.17
CA SER A 73 1.07 14.00 -2.23
C SER A 73 0.89 15.47 -2.55
N LYS A 74 0.93 15.84 -3.84
CA LYS A 74 0.80 17.24 -4.28
C LYS A 74 -0.49 17.90 -3.78
N HIS A 75 -1.57 17.17 -3.70
CA HIS A 75 -2.88 17.61 -3.19
C HIS A 75 -2.86 17.96 -1.69
N HIS A 76 -1.89 17.48 -0.92
CA HIS A 76 -1.71 17.75 0.51
C HIS A 76 -0.67 18.84 0.83
N MET A 77 -0.07 19.50 -0.18
CA MET A 77 1.02 20.46 0.02
C MET A 77 0.64 21.75 0.76
N ALA A 78 -0.65 22.03 0.93
CA ALA A 78 -1.12 23.13 1.78
C ALA A 78 -0.96 22.86 3.31
N PHE A 79 -0.53 21.65 3.68
CA PHE A 79 -0.25 21.28 5.07
C PHE A 79 1.26 21.14 5.27
N PRO A 80 1.86 21.95 6.16
CA PRO A 80 3.30 21.91 6.44
C PRO A 80 3.77 20.53 6.89
N GLY A 81 4.90 20.07 6.36
CA GLY A 81 5.48 18.76 6.65
C GLY A 81 5.18 17.69 5.60
N THR A 82 4.18 17.86 4.74
CA THR A 82 3.96 16.99 3.59
C THR A 82 5.13 17.09 2.60
N ILE A 83 5.63 15.95 2.15
CA ILE A 83 6.67 15.85 1.12
C ILE A 83 6.10 15.12 -0.08
N THR A 84 6.22 15.71 -1.26
CA THR A 84 5.85 15.08 -2.53
C THR A 84 7.04 15.06 -3.47
N ILE A 85 7.17 13.98 -4.24
CA ILE A 85 8.15 13.91 -5.33
C ILE A 85 7.42 14.00 -6.68
N ARG A 86 8.18 14.15 -7.77
CA ARG A 86 7.61 14.21 -9.11
C ARG A 86 7.16 12.81 -9.56
N PRO A 87 6.07 12.70 -10.35
CA PRO A 87 5.59 11.40 -10.84
C PRO A 87 6.67 10.59 -11.55
N GLU A 88 7.44 11.21 -12.44
CA GLU A 88 8.52 10.56 -13.20
C GLU A 88 9.61 10.02 -12.26
N THR A 89 9.93 10.78 -11.21
CA THR A 89 10.91 10.36 -10.20
C THR A 89 10.43 9.11 -9.47
N LEU A 90 9.15 9.06 -9.08
CA LEU A 90 8.60 7.89 -8.40
C LEU A 90 8.55 6.65 -9.29
N VAL A 91 8.16 6.82 -10.56
CA VAL A 91 8.20 5.73 -11.57
C VAL A 91 9.61 5.16 -11.66
N HIS A 92 10.63 6.01 -11.82
CA HIS A 92 12.01 5.56 -11.90
C HIS A 92 12.51 4.88 -10.62
N ILE A 93 12.14 5.37 -9.42
CA ILE A 93 12.47 4.70 -8.15
C ILE A 93 11.89 3.27 -8.14
N TYR A 94 10.63 3.08 -8.53
CA TYR A 94 10.01 1.76 -8.58
C TYR A 94 10.72 0.84 -9.58
N MET A 95 11.04 1.37 -10.76
CA MET A 95 11.76 0.61 -11.78
C MET A 95 13.17 0.23 -11.32
N ASP A 96 13.94 1.16 -10.77
CA ASP A 96 15.31 0.93 -10.31
C ASP A 96 15.39 -0.13 -9.21
N ILE A 97 14.44 -0.14 -8.28
CA ILE A 97 14.32 -1.18 -7.24
C ILE A 97 14.11 -2.55 -7.88
N VAL A 98 13.15 -2.66 -8.79
CA VAL A 98 12.82 -3.92 -9.47
C VAL A 98 13.99 -4.39 -10.34
N LEU A 99 14.58 -3.52 -11.14
CA LEU A 99 15.71 -3.85 -12.01
C LEU A 99 16.93 -4.33 -11.22
N SER A 100 17.22 -3.69 -10.09
CA SER A 100 18.31 -4.08 -9.19
C SER A 100 18.10 -5.51 -8.67
N LEU A 101 16.90 -5.80 -8.16
CA LEU A 101 16.58 -7.12 -7.62
C LEU A 101 16.44 -8.19 -8.71
N HIS A 102 15.95 -7.80 -9.89
CA HIS A 102 15.90 -8.69 -11.06
C HIS A 102 17.29 -9.13 -11.51
N LYS A 103 18.28 -8.22 -11.47
CA LYS A 103 19.69 -8.54 -11.75
C LYS A 103 20.25 -9.58 -10.78
N HIS A 104 19.74 -9.65 -9.54
CA HIS A 104 20.10 -10.66 -8.55
C HIS A 104 19.33 -11.98 -8.69
N GLY A 105 18.47 -12.11 -9.71
CA GLY A 105 17.77 -13.36 -10.04
C GLY A 105 16.32 -13.43 -9.60
N PHE A 106 15.79 -12.45 -8.87
CA PHE A 106 14.37 -12.41 -8.51
C PHE A 106 13.51 -12.17 -9.77
N LYS A 107 12.36 -12.82 -9.86
CA LYS A 107 11.57 -12.87 -11.11
C LYS A 107 10.22 -12.17 -11.07
N LYS A 108 9.59 -12.09 -9.90
CA LYS A 108 8.25 -11.52 -9.74
C LYS A 108 8.21 -10.52 -8.59
N PHE A 109 7.47 -9.46 -8.77
CA PHE A 109 7.44 -8.32 -7.88
C PHE A 109 6.00 -7.88 -7.60
N LEU A 110 5.69 -7.57 -6.35
CA LEU A 110 4.39 -7.04 -5.94
C LEU A 110 4.60 -5.79 -5.09
N PHE A 111 4.13 -4.65 -5.58
CA PHE A 111 4.04 -3.44 -4.77
C PHE A 111 2.77 -3.49 -3.91
N VAL A 112 2.92 -3.27 -2.61
CA VAL A 112 1.82 -3.11 -1.66
C VAL A 112 1.70 -1.63 -1.33
N ASN A 113 0.64 -1.02 -1.85
CA ASN A 113 0.46 0.43 -1.82
C ASN A 113 -0.37 0.90 -0.62
N GLY A 114 0.23 1.69 0.26
CA GLY A 114 -0.43 2.35 1.39
C GLY A 114 -1.04 3.72 1.06
N HIS A 115 -0.74 4.31 -0.14
CA HIS A 115 -1.12 5.68 -0.47
C HIS A 115 -1.86 5.80 -1.80
N GLY A 116 -3.06 6.40 -1.77
CA GLY A 116 -3.91 6.53 -2.95
C GLY A 116 -3.27 7.31 -4.12
N GLY A 117 -2.47 8.32 -3.83
CA GLY A 117 -1.80 9.16 -4.83
C GLY A 117 -0.78 8.43 -5.71
N ASN A 118 -0.21 7.31 -5.23
CA ASN A 118 0.83 6.57 -5.95
C ASN A 118 0.31 5.73 -7.12
N ARG A 119 -0.99 5.53 -7.25
CA ARG A 119 -1.61 4.55 -8.15
C ARG A 119 -1.21 4.72 -9.60
N THR A 120 -1.21 5.96 -10.10
CA THR A 120 -0.82 6.24 -11.49
C THR A 120 0.64 5.90 -11.73
N ALA A 121 1.54 6.27 -10.81
CA ALA A 121 2.97 5.95 -10.94
C ALA A 121 3.22 4.44 -10.88
N LEU A 122 2.52 3.70 -10.00
CA LEU A 122 2.60 2.24 -9.93
C LEU A 122 2.11 1.59 -11.22
N THR A 123 0.97 2.04 -11.76
CA THR A 123 0.43 1.53 -13.02
C THR A 123 1.42 1.75 -14.17
N MET A 124 2.02 2.94 -14.26
CA MET A 124 3.02 3.25 -15.28
C MET A 124 4.27 2.39 -15.10
N ALA A 125 4.81 2.29 -13.89
CA ALA A 125 6.03 1.52 -13.62
C ALA A 125 5.87 0.03 -13.96
N VAL A 126 4.76 -0.61 -13.57
CA VAL A 126 4.54 -2.03 -13.88
C VAL A 126 4.35 -2.28 -15.37
N ALA A 127 3.68 -1.35 -16.08
CA ALA A 127 3.53 -1.43 -17.53
C ALA A 127 4.89 -1.31 -18.24
N GLU A 128 5.70 -0.33 -17.88
CA GLU A 128 7.01 -0.09 -18.49
C GLU A 128 8.01 -1.21 -18.19
N LEU A 129 8.01 -1.76 -16.97
CA LEU A 129 8.83 -2.94 -16.62
C LEU A 129 8.50 -4.14 -17.51
N TYR A 130 7.23 -4.35 -17.82
CA TYR A 130 6.83 -5.43 -18.72
C TYR A 130 7.20 -5.14 -20.17
N GLU A 131 6.84 -3.96 -20.69
CA GLU A 131 7.05 -3.61 -22.11
C GLU A 131 8.53 -3.49 -22.49
N THR A 132 9.36 -2.93 -21.61
CA THR A 132 10.77 -2.68 -21.92
C THR A 132 11.72 -3.79 -21.47
N HIS A 133 11.37 -4.54 -20.42
CA HIS A 133 12.25 -5.53 -19.80
C HIS A 133 11.66 -6.93 -19.70
N GLY A 134 10.38 -7.12 -20.04
CA GLY A 134 9.69 -8.42 -19.88
C GLY A 134 9.52 -8.86 -18.42
N ILE A 135 9.64 -7.93 -17.47
CA ILE A 135 9.60 -8.23 -16.02
C ILE A 135 8.17 -8.20 -15.52
N LEU A 136 7.76 -9.26 -14.83
CA LEU A 136 6.43 -9.35 -14.21
C LEU A 136 6.40 -8.62 -12.87
N ALA A 137 5.80 -7.44 -12.87
CA ALA A 137 5.51 -6.67 -11.68
C ALA A 137 4.01 -6.40 -11.56
N TYR A 138 3.52 -6.32 -10.35
CA TYR A 138 2.10 -6.11 -10.00
C TYR A 138 2.00 -5.08 -8.90
N TRP A 139 0.81 -4.54 -8.67
CA TRP A 139 0.54 -3.75 -7.48
C TRP A 139 -0.87 -4.01 -6.93
N THR A 140 -1.01 -3.89 -5.61
CA THR A 140 -2.27 -3.94 -4.88
C THR A 140 -2.34 -2.84 -3.83
N GLY A 141 -3.53 -2.50 -3.38
CA GLY A 141 -3.73 -1.55 -2.28
C GLY A 141 -3.99 -2.27 -0.96
N MET A 142 -3.83 -1.56 0.13
CA MET A 142 -4.21 -2.02 1.47
C MET A 142 -5.67 -1.67 1.77
N GLY A 143 -6.60 -2.40 1.20
CA GLY A 143 -8.00 -2.07 1.23
C GLY A 143 -8.33 -1.07 0.13
N SER A 144 -8.54 -1.60 -1.06
CA SER A 144 -8.92 -0.77 -2.19
C SER A 144 -10.39 -0.37 -2.08
N PRO A 145 -10.72 0.94 -2.12
CA PRO A 145 -12.11 1.39 -2.25
C PRO A 145 -12.74 0.95 -3.57
N PHE A 146 -11.97 0.30 -4.46
CA PHE A 146 -12.45 -0.18 -5.76
C PHE A 146 -12.92 -1.63 -5.73
N VAL A 147 -12.61 -2.39 -4.68
CA VAL A 147 -13.22 -3.69 -4.45
C VAL A 147 -14.51 -3.44 -3.68
N LYS A 148 -15.61 -3.43 -4.41
CA LYS A 148 -16.94 -3.32 -3.83
C LYS A 148 -17.08 -4.43 -2.78
N ASP A 149 -17.56 -4.04 -1.61
CA ASP A 149 -17.81 -4.94 -0.49
C ASP A 149 -16.55 -5.63 0.13
N MET A 150 -15.32 -5.12 -0.14
CA MET A 150 -14.09 -5.70 0.41
C MET A 150 -14.14 -5.89 1.94
N PHE A 151 -14.84 -5.00 2.64
CA PHE A 151 -15.00 -5.08 4.09
C PHE A 151 -16.44 -5.35 4.52
N ALA A 152 -17.24 -5.99 3.65
CA ALA A 152 -18.60 -6.39 3.99
C ALA A 152 -18.61 -7.27 5.26
N GLY A 153 -19.44 -6.91 6.23
CA GLY A 153 -19.49 -7.58 7.53
C GLY A 153 -18.36 -7.23 8.52
N ILE A 154 -17.37 -6.42 8.10
CA ILE A 154 -16.29 -5.95 8.98
C ILE A 154 -16.48 -4.47 9.33
N VAL A 155 -16.86 -3.67 8.35
CA VAL A 155 -17.13 -2.24 8.49
C VAL A 155 -18.63 -2.00 8.39
N ASP A 156 -19.14 -1.03 9.16
CA ASP A 156 -20.52 -0.61 9.11
C ASP A 156 -20.90 -0.19 7.67
N PRO A 157 -21.93 -0.80 7.05
CA PRO A 157 -22.31 -0.49 5.67
C PRO A 157 -22.82 0.95 5.51
N ASP A 158 -23.29 1.58 6.57
CA ASP A 158 -23.75 2.97 6.58
C ASP A 158 -22.61 3.98 6.81
N GLN A 159 -21.37 3.47 6.95
CA GLN A 159 -20.22 4.37 7.07
C GLN A 159 -20.01 5.16 5.78
N PRO A 160 -19.79 6.49 5.90
CA PRO A 160 -19.41 7.29 4.74
C PRO A 160 -18.14 6.73 4.10
N LEU A 161 -18.10 6.81 2.79
CA LEU A 161 -17.02 6.30 1.94
C LEU A 161 -15.62 6.59 2.49
N TYR A 162 -14.73 5.68 2.21
CA TYR A 162 -13.30 5.71 2.49
C TYR A 162 -12.72 7.11 2.37
N GLY A 163 -12.35 7.65 3.51
CA GLY A 163 -11.80 8.97 3.61
C GLY A 163 -10.27 8.94 3.71
N HIS A 164 -9.75 9.98 4.31
CA HIS A 164 -8.35 10.18 4.58
C HIS A 164 -8.18 10.48 6.07
N ALA A 165 -7.25 9.82 6.74
CA ALA A 165 -7.12 9.87 8.19
C ALA A 165 -8.45 9.54 8.92
N CYS A 166 -9.25 8.68 8.32
CA CYS A 166 -10.58 8.25 8.78
C CYS A 166 -10.48 7.14 9.83
N GLU A 167 -11.63 6.68 10.30
CA GLU A 167 -11.74 5.60 11.28
C GLU A 167 -11.08 4.29 10.81
N MET A 168 -11.18 3.95 9.53
CA MET A 168 -10.61 2.71 8.99
C MET A 168 -9.09 2.79 8.93
N GLU A 169 -8.56 3.83 8.33
CA GLU A 169 -7.13 4.03 8.20
C GLU A 169 -6.44 4.19 9.56
N THR A 170 -7.06 5.00 10.44
CA THR A 170 -6.60 5.17 11.83
C THR A 170 -6.66 3.85 12.61
N SER A 171 -7.68 3.03 12.40
CA SER A 171 -7.79 1.70 13.03
C SER A 171 -6.65 0.78 12.63
N GLN A 172 -6.29 0.75 11.34
CA GLN A 172 -5.12 -0.02 10.88
C GLN A 172 -3.81 0.49 11.48
N VAL A 173 -3.64 1.82 11.58
CA VAL A 173 -2.47 2.41 12.26
C VAL A 173 -2.43 2.02 13.73
N MET A 174 -3.56 2.06 14.45
CA MET A 174 -3.62 1.66 15.87
C MET A 174 -3.22 0.19 16.08
N TYR A 175 -3.50 -0.67 15.12
CA TYR A 175 -3.10 -2.08 15.17
C TYR A 175 -1.65 -2.31 14.75
N LEU A 176 -1.24 -1.77 13.61
CA LEU A 176 0.05 -2.05 12.97
C LEU A 176 1.21 -1.22 13.56
N ALA A 177 0.94 0.04 13.93
CA ALA A 177 1.94 0.99 14.41
C ALA A 177 1.31 1.98 15.42
N PRO A 178 0.92 1.52 16.63
CA PRO A 178 0.16 2.32 17.59
C PRO A 178 0.82 3.66 17.97
N TRP A 179 2.16 3.73 17.92
CA TRP A 179 2.93 4.96 18.17
C TRP A 179 2.60 6.08 17.16
N ALA A 180 2.11 5.74 15.97
CA ALA A 180 1.76 6.70 14.93
C ALA A 180 0.34 7.28 15.08
N ALA A 181 -0.53 6.67 15.90
CA ALA A 181 -1.84 7.18 16.22
C ALA A 181 -1.82 8.16 17.41
N ARG A 182 -2.71 9.14 17.40
CA ARG A 182 -2.90 10.05 18.52
C ARG A 182 -4.08 9.62 19.37
N GLU A 183 -4.02 9.89 20.69
CA GLU A 183 -5.13 9.60 21.60
C GLU A 183 -6.27 10.60 21.41
N ASP A 184 -5.96 11.89 21.29
CA ASP A 184 -6.91 13.00 21.10
C ASP A 184 -7.29 13.18 19.62
N ARG A 185 -7.90 12.12 19.04
CA ARG A 185 -8.33 12.12 17.65
C ARG A 185 -9.53 13.03 17.41
N LYS A 186 -9.58 13.64 16.24
CA LYS A 186 -10.64 14.57 15.85
C LYS A 186 -11.45 14.00 14.68
N LYS A 187 -12.71 14.41 14.63
CA LYS A 187 -13.53 14.25 13.45
C LYS A 187 -13.02 15.17 12.33
N GLY A 188 -12.91 14.62 11.14
CA GLY A 188 -12.70 15.38 9.91
C GLY A 188 -14.02 15.74 9.24
N GLU A 189 -13.94 16.22 8.01
CA GLU A 189 -15.11 16.47 7.18
C GLU A 189 -15.79 15.13 6.82
N ILE A 190 -17.12 15.14 6.78
CA ILE A 190 -17.92 14.04 6.25
C ILE A 190 -18.45 14.51 4.90
N GLN A 191 -17.96 13.90 3.84
CA GLN A 191 -18.40 14.24 2.49
C GLN A 191 -19.50 13.29 2.01
N ASP A 192 -20.44 13.83 1.25
CA ASP A 192 -21.45 13.00 0.62
C ASP A 192 -20.85 12.16 -0.54
N SER A 193 -21.56 11.12 -0.91
CA SER A 193 -21.14 10.19 -1.94
C SER A 193 -20.98 10.83 -3.34
N ALA A 194 -21.65 11.97 -3.60
CA ALA A 194 -21.57 12.68 -4.87
C ALA A 194 -20.25 13.44 -5.02
N TYR A 195 -19.79 14.09 -3.96
CA TYR A 195 -18.51 14.80 -3.94
C TYR A 195 -17.33 13.81 -4.04
N SER A 196 -17.35 12.77 -3.24
CA SER A 196 -16.32 11.72 -3.27
C SER A 196 -16.23 11.04 -4.63
N ARG A 197 -17.36 10.76 -5.27
CA ARG A 197 -17.40 10.24 -6.64
C ARG A 197 -16.76 11.19 -7.65
N ARG A 198 -17.02 12.50 -7.54
CA ARG A 198 -16.54 13.49 -8.49
C ARG A 198 -15.02 13.71 -8.41
N ILE A 199 -14.45 13.71 -7.21
CA ILE A 199 -13.01 13.92 -7.00
C ILE A 199 -12.20 12.65 -7.21
N PHE A 200 -12.67 11.51 -6.69
CA PHE A 200 -11.88 10.28 -6.63
C PHE A 200 -12.18 9.29 -7.76
N LYS A 201 -13.36 9.33 -8.35
CA LYS A 201 -13.76 8.36 -9.37
C LYS A 201 -13.52 8.84 -10.80
N ASP A 202 -13.67 10.12 -11.06
CA ASP A 202 -13.55 10.68 -12.41
C ASP A 202 -12.13 11.20 -12.72
N GLY A 203 -11.23 11.07 -11.77
CA GLY A 203 -9.77 10.94 -11.97
C GLY A 203 -9.02 12.15 -12.51
N GLY A 204 -9.56 13.36 -12.50
CA GLY A 204 -8.89 14.41 -13.24
C GLY A 204 -8.90 15.82 -12.66
N CYS A 205 -9.51 16.06 -11.50
CA CYS A 205 -9.55 17.39 -10.95
C CYS A 205 -8.40 17.64 -9.97
N PRO A 206 -7.49 18.58 -10.24
CA PRO A 206 -6.53 19.01 -9.24
C PRO A 206 -7.28 19.64 -8.08
N VAL A 207 -7.00 19.18 -6.87
CA VAL A 207 -7.60 19.68 -5.64
C VAL A 207 -6.52 20.24 -4.71
N ASN A 208 -6.85 21.29 -4.00
CA ASN A 208 -6.15 21.70 -2.80
C ASN A 208 -6.91 21.09 -1.62
N TRP A 209 -6.36 20.06 -1.01
CA TRP A 209 -7.05 19.32 0.04
C TRP A 209 -7.56 20.18 1.17
N ARG A 210 -6.79 21.21 1.56
CA ARG A 210 -7.12 22.09 2.69
C ARG A 210 -8.34 22.97 2.44
N THR A 211 -8.52 23.44 1.20
CA THR A 211 -9.64 24.31 0.82
C THR A 211 -10.83 23.54 0.27
N ASP A 212 -10.55 22.45 -0.44
CA ASP A 212 -11.56 21.79 -1.27
C ASP A 212 -12.13 20.51 -0.62
N ALA A 213 -11.39 19.91 0.32
CA ALA A 213 -11.77 18.67 0.95
C ALA A 213 -11.94 18.77 2.47
N SER A 214 -10.91 19.24 3.20
CA SER A 214 -10.96 19.31 4.66
C SER A 214 -9.96 20.31 5.23
N ALA A 215 -10.46 21.26 6.00
CA ALA A 215 -9.65 22.29 6.63
C ALA A 215 -8.65 21.73 7.67
N ASN A 216 -9.00 20.63 8.36
CA ASN A 216 -8.12 19.96 9.32
C ASN A 216 -7.35 18.78 8.71
N GLY A 217 -7.56 18.48 7.42
CA GLY A 217 -6.85 17.47 6.68
C GLY A 217 -7.53 16.08 6.69
N ALA A 218 -8.43 15.78 7.61
CA ALA A 218 -9.07 14.48 7.72
C ALA A 218 -10.44 14.42 7.03
N LEU A 219 -10.76 13.28 6.42
CA LEU A 219 -12.09 12.93 5.89
C LEU A 219 -12.59 11.68 6.61
N GLY A 220 -13.67 11.80 7.38
CA GLY A 220 -14.22 10.73 8.19
C GLY A 220 -14.17 11.03 9.68
N ASP A 221 -14.40 10.01 10.54
CA ASP A 221 -14.41 10.19 11.99
C ASP A 221 -13.45 9.24 12.71
N ALA A 222 -12.19 9.64 12.80
CA ALA A 222 -11.14 8.86 13.46
C ALA A 222 -11.39 8.61 14.97
N ARG A 223 -12.35 9.28 15.61
CA ARG A 223 -12.75 9.01 17.00
C ARG A 223 -13.38 7.64 17.16
N LYS A 224 -13.93 7.08 16.06
CA LYS A 224 -14.54 5.74 16.00
C LYS A 224 -13.49 4.63 15.77
N ALA A 225 -12.23 5.00 15.52
CA ALA A 225 -11.18 4.04 15.25
C ALA A 225 -10.85 3.18 16.46
N THR A 226 -10.62 1.88 16.22
CA THR A 226 -10.19 0.91 17.23
C THR A 226 -9.12 -0.02 16.66
N ALA A 227 -8.19 -0.45 17.51
CA ALA A 227 -7.18 -1.43 17.11
C ALA A 227 -7.81 -2.79 16.71
N GLU A 228 -8.95 -3.15 17.31
CA GLU A 228 -9.67 -4.38 16.97
C GLU A 228 -10.23 -4.33 15.55
N LEU A 229 -10.86 -3.22 15.15
CA LEU A 229 -11.29 -3.02 13.76
C LEU A 229 -10.10 -3.07 12.81
N GLY A 230 -8.99 -2.39 13.17
CA GLY A 230 -7.75 -2.42 12.39
C GLY A 230 -7.20 -3.82 12.21
N LYS A 231 -7.24 -4.64 13.26
CA LYS A 231 -6.83 -6.06 13.20
C LYS A 231 -7.71 -6.84 12.24
N LYS A 232 -9.03 -6.79 12.39
CA LYS A 232 -9.98 -7.52 11.52
C LYS A 232 -9.80 -7.17 10.05
N MET A 233 -9.66 -5.88 9.74
CA MET A 233 -9.41 -5.41 8.38
C MET A 233 -8.06 -5.90 7.85
N THR A 234 -7.02 -5.80 8.65
CA THR A 234 -5.66 -6.23 8.25
C THR A 234 -5.60 -7.73 7.98
N GLU A 235 -6.19 -8.56 8.86
CA GLU A 235 -6.24 -10.01 8.68
C GLU A 235 -6.98 -10.39 7.38
N HIS A 236 -8.10 -9.75 7.10
CA HIS A 236 -8.85 -9.97 5.86
C HIS A 236 -8.02 -9.61 4.61
N ILE A 237 -7.32 -8.47 4.63
CA ILE A 237 -6.46 -8.08 3.49
C ILE A 237 -5.26 -9.03 3.36
N LEU A 238 -4.71 -9.53 4.48
CA LEU A 238 -3.65 -10.52 4.46
C LEU A 238 -4.08 -11.79 3.71
N ASP A 239 -5.29 -12.31 4.00
CA ASP A 239 -5.84 -13.48 3.32
C ASP A 239 -5.99 -13.23 1.81
N GLU A 240 -6.49 -12.06 1.42
CA GLU A 240 -6.65 -11.68 0.01
C GLU A 240 -5.30 -11.54 -0.73
N VAL A 241 -4.30 -10.91 -0.10
CA VAL A 241 -2.98 -10.70 -0.73
C VAL A 241 -2.18 -12.00 -0.77
N GLU A 242 -2.27 -12.86 0.25
CA GLU A 242 -1.68 -14.18 0.24
C GLU A 242 -2.25 -15.02 -0.92
N ASN A 243 -3.57 -15.07 -1.07
CA ASN A 243 -4.23 -15.76 -2.18
C ASN A 243 -3.83 -15.18 -3.54
N LEU A 244 -3.71 -13.85 -3.65
CA LEU A 244 -3.23 -13.21 -4.88
C LEU A 244 -1.81 -13.67 -5.23
N ILE A 245 -0.88 -13.69 -4.27
CA ILE A 245 0.50 -14.13 -4.51
C ILE A 245 0.53 -15.59 -4.95
N LEU A 246 -0.22 -16.47 -4.28
CA LEU A 246 -0.31 -17.88 -4.66
C LEU A 246 -0.79 -18.04 -6.10
N GLN A 247 -1.87 -17.37 -6.49
CA GLN A 247 -2.39 -17.39 -7.85
C GLN A 247 -1.38 -16.86 -8.89
N LEU A 248 -0.69 -15.75 -8.59
CA LEU A 248 0.31 -15.17 -9.49
C LEU A 248 1.57 -16.05 -9.63
N THR A 249 1.87 -16.87 -8.62
CA THR A 249 3.05 -17.75 -8.63
C THR A 249 2.76 -19.12 -9.25
N GLU A 250 1.54 -19.65 -9.12
CA GLU A 250 1.14 -20.96 -9.65
C GLU A 250 0.76 -20.94 -11.13
N LYS A 251 -0.03 -19.97 -11.60
CA LYS A 251 -0.49 -19.88 -12.99
C LYS A 251 0.61 -19.84 -14.06
N ASN A 252 1.84 -19.49 -13.69
CA ASN A 252 2.97 -19.49 -14.62
C ASN A 252 3.76 -20.80 -14.62
N ALA A 253 3.57 -21.69 -13.66
CA ALA A 253 4.12 -23.04 -13.72
C ALA A 253 3.48 -23.87 -14.84
N GLU A 254 2.16 -23.69 -15.09
CA GLU A 254 1.43 -24.40 -16.16
C GLU A 254 1.75 -23.89 -17.56
N LYS A 255 2.09 -22.60 -17.74
CA LYS A 255 2.46 -22.06 -19.06
C LYS A 255 3.87 -22.46 -19.50
N GLY A 256 4.80 -22.61 -18.56
CA GLY A 256 6.16 -23.08 -18.85
C GLY A 256 6.22 -24.54 -19.28
N SER A 257 5.30 -25.39 -18.80
CA SER A 257 5.22 -26.81 -19.19
C SER A 257 4.61 -27.02 -20.60
N LYS A 258 3.83 -26.07 -21.11
CA LYS A 258 3.20 -26.15 -22.46
C LYS A 258 4.06 -25.55 -23.59
N GLN A 259 5.15 -24.89 -23.28
CA GLN A 259 6.10 -24.38 -24.30
C GLN A 259 7.28 -25.34 -24.55
N ASN A 260 7.44 -26.36 -23.72
CA ASN A 260 8.49 -27.39 -23.84
C ASN A 260 7.94 -28.76 -24.31
N SER A 261 6.74 -28.82 -24.77
CA SER A 261 6.09 -29.95 -25.44
C SER A 261 5.68 -29.55 -26.87
#